data_1be444b8bab2aee0636bba9aa2ba5891
#
_entry.id   1be444b8bab2aee0636bba9aa2ba5891
#
_cell.length_a   1.000
_cell.length_b   1.000
_cell.length_c   1.000
_cell.angle_alpha   90.00
_cell.angle_beta   90.00
_cell.angle_gamma   90.00
#
_symmetry.space_group_name_H-M   'P 1'
#
loop_
_entity.id
_entity.type
_entity.pdbx_description
1 polymer ?
#
loop_
_entity_poly.entity_id
_entity_poly.type
_entity_poly.pdbx_seq_one_letter_code
_entity_poly.pdbx_strand_id
1 'polypeptide(L)'
;MYTDEADEERTLKAAAYLTPEMWQFYGEARPKKPGGQLRISEKDEDGERKTRRVEDGCIFLNRKGYEAEGFTGTFGCVLHHVAQRDGKHFADTKPDVCWQLPLRRSFETREYGEREYSVTVIGEYERLAWGDGGDDFDWYCTSNSDAHVGTEPVYVSNKYELELLMGKEAYAELARLCDVRMQHIRDSAARNLPLFIIQHPATLAAQKK
;
A
#
# COMPACT_ATOMS: atom_id res chain seq x y z
N MET A 1 6.94 -1.55 -10.23
CA MET A 1 6.15 -2.23 -9.20
C MET A 1 5.75 -3.58 -9.71
N TYR A 2 6.18 -4.63 -9.06
CA TYR A 2 5.94 -6.02 -9.48
C TYR A 2 4.50 -6.43 -9.20
N THR A 3 3.93 -7.25 -10.08
CA THR A 3 2.55 -7.74 -10.00
C THR A 3 2.53 -9.21 -10.41
N ASP A 4 1.71 -10.03 -9.76
CA ASP A 4 1.40 -11.35 -10.26
C ASP A 4 0.26 -11.31 -11.30
N GLU A 5 -0.10 -12.46 -11.84
CA GLU A 5 -1.12 -12.53 -12.90
C GLU A 5 -2.52 -12.15 -12.41
N ALA A 6 -2.88 -12.56 -11.20
CA ALA A 6 -4.18 -12.26 -10.60
C ALA A 6 -4.31 -10.77 -10.26
N ASP A 7 -3.23 -10.18 -9.77
CA ASP A 7 -3.13 -8.75 -9.48
C ASP A 7 -3.22 -7.90 -10.76
N GLU A 8 -2.53 -8.33 -11.83
CA GLU A 8 -2.65 -7.68 -13.14
C GLU A 8 -4.08 -7.75 -13.68
N GLU A 9 -4.72 -8.91 -13.62
CA GLU A 9 -6.10 -9.07 -14.09
C GLU A 9 -7.07 -8.15 -13.34
N ARG A 10 -6.95 -8.06 -12.02
CA ARG A 10 -7.73 -7.14 -11.19
C ARG A 10 -7.49 -5.69 -11.58
N THR A 11 -6.23 -5.31 -11.76
CA THR A 11 -5.85 -3.95 -12.17
C THR A 11 -6.34 -3.62 -13.57
N LEU A 12 -6.32 -4.55 -14.51
CA LEU A 12 -6.89 -4.40 -15.85
C LEU A 12 -8.39 -4.17 -15.83
N LYS A 13 -9.12 -4.90 -14.98
CA LYS A 13 -10.56 -4.68 -14.79
C LYS A 13 -10.85 -3.26 -14.30
N ALA A 14 -10.07 -2.77 -13.34
CA ALA A 14 -10.18 -1.39 -12.87
C ALA A 14 -9.80 -0.38 -13.95
N ALA A 15 -8.72 -0.62 -14.70
CA ALA A 15 -8.25 0.26 -15.76
C ALA A 15 -9.22 0.35 -16.96
N ALA A 16 -10.05 -0.67 -17.19
CA ALA A 16 -11.04 -0.67 -18.27
C ALA A 16 -12.11 0.43 -18.13
N TYR A 17 -12.33 0.95 -16.92
CA TYR A 17 -13.24 2.07 -16.64
C TYR A 17 -12.58 3.44 -16.75
N LEU A 18 -11.27 3.52 -17.01
CA LEU A 18 -10.57 4.78 -17.16
C LEU A 18 -10.81 5.36 -18.55
N THR A 19 -10.94 6.68 -18.62
CA THR A 19 -11.09 7.42 -19.86
C THR A 19 -9.84 8.27 -20.16
N PRO A 20 -9.67 8.76 -21.39
CA PRO A 20 -8.56 9.66 -21.73
C PRO A 20 -8.51 10.92 -20.85
N GLU A 21 -9.68 11.40 -20.39
CA GLU A 21 -9.80 12.59 -19.54
C GLU A 21 -9.33 12.34 -18.12
N MET A 22 -9.44 11.09 -17.64
CA MET A 22 -9.03 10.71 -16.28
C MET A 22 -7.55 10.34 -16.22
N TRP A 23 -7.02 9.78 -17.29
CA TRP A 23 -5.73 9.12 -17.29
C TRP A 23 -4.79 9.73 -18.31
N GLN A 24 -3.81 10.48 -17.84
CA GLN A 24 -2.81 11.18 -18.65
C GLN A 24 -2.17 10.29 -19.73
N PHE A 25 -1.81 9.06 -19.37
CA PHE A 25 -1.13 8.10 -20.24
C PHE A 25 -2.05 7.06 -20.87
N TYR A 26 -3.35 7.38 -20.97
CA TYR A 26 -4.33 6.48 -21.61
C TYR A 26 -3.91 6.10 -23.03
N GLY A 27 -3.39 7.05 -23.82
CA GLY A 27 -2.90 6.81 -25.17
C GLY A 27 -1.79 5.76 -25.22
N GLU A 28 -0.86 5.81 -24.27
CA GLU A 28 0.25 4.85 -24.14
C GLU A 28 -0.23 3.45 -23.72
N ALA A 29 -1.32 3.38 -22.99
CA ALA A 29 -1.92 2.11 -22.55
C ALA A 29 -2.78 1.43 -23.62
N ARG A 30 -3.13 2.13 -24.71
CA ARG A 30 -3.99 1.57 -25.76
C ARG A 30 -3.45 0.25 -26.32
N PRO A 31 -4.33 -0.70 -26.64
CA PRO A 31 -3.94 -1.93 -27.31
C PRO A 31 -3.25 -1.65 -28.66
N LYS A 32 -2.29 -2.48 -29.03
CA LYS A 32 -1.65 -2.42 -30.36
C LYS A 32 -2.60 -2.83 -31.50
N LYS A 33 -3.65 -3.60 -31.18
CA LYS A 33 -4.67 -4.10 -32.14
C LYS A 33 -6.05 -3.81 -31.61
N PRO A 34 -7.05 -3.53 -32.47
CA PRO A 34 -8.43 -3.39 -32.03
C PRO A 34 -8.91 -4.62 -31.25
N GLY A 35 -9.62 -4.40 -30.14
CA GLY A 35 -10.10 -5.47 -29.27
C GLY A 35 -9.03 -6.13 -28.39
N GLY A 36 -7.79 -5.66 -28.43
CA GLY A 36 -6.72 -6.12 -27.54
C GLY A 36 -6.84 -5.57 -26.12
N GLN A 37 -6.02 -6.11 -25.24
CA GLN A 37 -5.95 -5.72 -23.83
C GLN A 37 -5.12 -4.43 -23.65
N LEU A 38 -5.47 -3.62 -22.66
CA LEU A 38 -4.67 -2.46 -22.25
C LEU A 38 -3.26 -2.90 -21.86
N ARG A 39 -2.29 -2.09 -22.26
CA ARG A 39 -0.87 -2.36 -22.04
C ARG A 39 -0.40 -1.65 -20.77
N ILE A 40 -0.79 -2.19 -19.64
CA ILE A 40 -0.50 -1.60 -18.31
C ILE A 40 0.75 -2.18 -17.66
N SER A 41 1.24 -3.31 -18.14
CA SER A 41 2.39 -4.03 -17.61
C SER A 41 3.47 -4.26 -18.66
N GLU A 42 4.67 -4.55 -18.18
CA GLU A 42 5.84 -4.96 -18.95
C GLU A 42 6.63 -6.00 -18.15
N LYS A 43 7.49 -6.75 -18.83
CA LYS A 43 8.46 -7.63 -18.17
C LYS A 43 9.79 -6.90 -18.06
N ASP A 44 10.48 -7.09 -16.95
CA ASP A 44 11.86 -6.62 -16.78
C ASP A 44 12.87 -7.61 -17.38
N GLU A 45 14.16 -7.39 -17.12
CA GLU A 45 15.27 -8.19 -17.64
C GLU A 45 15.25 -9.64 -17.11
N ASP A 46 14.74 -9.85 -15.91
CA ASP A 46 14.58 -11.16 -15.27
C ASP A 46 13.28 -11.87 -15.67
N GLY A 47 12.45 -11.21 -16.49
CA GLY A 47 11.16 -11.72 -16.95
C GLY A 47 10.02 -11.51 -15.96
N GLU A 48 10.29 -10.83 -14.83
CA GLU A 48 9.31 -10.50 -13.82
C GLU A 48 8.35 -9.42 -14.33
N ARG A 49 7.08 -9.56 -13.98
CA ARG A 49 6.03 -8.66 -14.43
C ARG A 49 5.91 -7.44 -13.52
N LYS A 50 5.88 -6.26 -14.12
CA LYS A 50 5.70 -4.99 -13.40
C LYS A 50 4.79 -4.02 -14.15
N THR A 51 4.26 -3.02 -13.46
CA THR A 51 3.55 -1.92 -14.12
C THR A 51 4.49 -1.18 -15.05
N ARG A 52 4.00 -0.83 -16.25
CA ARG A 52 4.79 -0.05 -17.21
C ARG A 52 5.22 1.29 -16.65
N ARG A 53 6.39 1.71 -17.07
CA ARG A 53 6.89 3.06 -16.82
C ARG A 53 6.74 3.92 -18.08
N VAL A 54 6.32 5.16 -17.88
CA VAL A 54 6.23 6.20 -18.89
C VAL A 54 6.79 7.47 -18.26
N GLU A 55 7.74 8.13 -18.93
CA GLU A 55 8.36 9.35 -18.41
C GLU A 55 8.85 9.20 -16.95
N ASP A 56 9.65 8.18 -16.70
CA ASP A 56 10.26 7.87 -15.40
C ASP A 56 9.30 7.57 -14.24
N GLY A 57 8.02 7.32 -14.52
CA GLY A 57 7.05 6.96 -13.49
C GLY A 57 6.06 5.89 -13.92
N CYS A 58 5.27 5.43 -12.98
CA CYS A 58 4.21 4.46 -13.25
C CYS A 58 3.22 5.02 -14.26
N ILE A 59 2.75 4.18 -15.20
CA ILE A 59 1.76 4.54 -16.23
C ILE A 59 0.45 5.07 -15.64
N PHE A 60 0.08 4.65 -14.43
CA PHE A 60 -1.13 5.11 -13.73
C PHE A 60 -0.93 6.41 -12.92
N LEU A 61 0.28 6.95 -12.90
CA LEU A 61 0.57 8.18 -12.17
C LEU A 61 0.35 9.39 -13.07
N ASN A 62 -0.75 10.11 -12.88
CA ASN A 62 -0.91 11.45 -13.46
C ASN A 62 0.11 12.40 -12.84
N ARG A 63 0.84 13.14 -13.67
CA ARG A 63 1.90 14.05 -13.25
C ARG A 63 1.31 15.36 -12.71
N LYS A 64 2.11 16.06 -11.89
CA LYS A 64 1.74 17.39 -11.40
C LYS A 64 1.47 18.33 -12.59
N GLY A 65 0.33 19.03 -12.54
CA GLY A 65 -0.09 19.93 -13.62
C GLY A 65 -0.91 19.27 -14.74
N TYR A 66 -1.17 17.96 -14.67
CA TYR A 66 -2.16 17.35 -15.55
C TYR A 66 -3.56 17.80 -15.13
N GLU A 67 -4.27 18.38 -16.08
CA GLU A 67 -5.64 18.85 -15.92
C GLU A 67 -6.53 18.25 -17.00
N ALA A 68 -7.72 17.83 -16.64
CA ALA A 68 -8.72 17.33 -17.57
C ALA A 68 -10.11 17.81 -17.19
N GLU A 69 -10.91 18.18 -18.18
CA GLU A 69 -12.26 18.66 -17.97
C GLU A 69 -13.12 17.58 -17.29
N GLY A 70 -13.80 17.95 -16.21
CA GLY A 70 -14.70 17.04 -15.49
C GLY A 70 -14.02 16.01 -14.58
N PHE A 71 -12.68 16.07 -14.42
CA PHE A 71 -11.93 15.21 -13.52
C PHE A 71 -10.99 16.01 -12.62
N THR A 72 -11.14 15.88 -11.31
CA THR A 72 -10.39 16.64 -10.31
C THR A 72 -9.16 15.91 -9.75
N GLY A 73 -8.96 14.64 -10.11
CA GLY A 73 -7.83 13.81 -9.68
C GLY A 73 -6.57 14.08 -10.50
N THR A 74 -6.09 15.32 -10.50
CA THR A 74 -5.10 15.81 -11.46
C THR A 74 -3.66 15.43 -11.15
N PHE A 75 -3.35 14.99 -9.92
CA PHE A 75 -2.02 14.54 -9.54
C PHE A 75 -2.10 13.28 -8.67
N GLY A 76 -1.33 12.28 -9.02
CA GLY A 76 -1.30 11.02 -8.29
C GLY A 76 -1.83 9.83 -9.09
N CYS A 77 -2.04 8.72 -8.43
CA CYS A 77 -2.49 7.48 -9.06
C CYS A 77 -3.96 7.59 -9.49
N VAL A 78 -4.22 7.48 -10.79
CA VAL A 78 -5.59 7.55 -11.33
C VAL A 78 -6.49 6.44 -10.78
N LEU A 79 -5.96 5.25 -10.53
CA LEU A 79 -6.71 4.14 -9.91
C LEU A 79 -7.21 4.51 -8.50
N HIS A 80 -6.39 5.26 -7.74
CA HIS A 80 -6.78 5.74 -6.42
C HIS A 80 -7.90 6.79 -6.51
N HIS A 81 -7.76 7.77 -7.40
CA HIS A 81 -8.76 8.84 -7.58
C HIS A 81 -10.10 8.30 -8.03
N VAL A 82 -10.11 7.34 -8.97
CA VAL A 82 -11.35 6.72 -9.44
C VAL A 82 -12.01 5.89 -8.34
N ALA A 83 -11.24 5.15 -7.54
CA ALA A 83 -11.79 4.44 -6.40
C ALA A 83 -12.48 5.40 -5.41
N GLN A 84 -11.82 6.50 -5.04
CA GLN A 84 -12.41 7.52 -4.15
C GLN A 84 -13.68 8.15 -4.75
N ARG A 85 -13.66 8.52 -6.02
CA ARG A 85 -14.83 9.07 -6.73
C ARG A 85 -16.02 8.12 -6.68
N ASP A 86 -15.77 6.84 -6.87
CA ASP A 86 -16.79 5.80 -6.95
C ASP A 86 -17.18 5.24 -5.55
N GLY A 87 -16.66 5.82 -4.48
CA GLY A 87 -16.90 5.37 -3.10
C GLY A 87 -16.37 3.97 -2.79
N LYS A 88 -15.37 3.51 -3.55
CA LYS A 88 -14.70 2.22 -3.37
C LYS A 88 -13.40 2.39 -2.60
N HIS A 89 -12.95 1.31 -1.97
CA HIS A 89 -11.63 1.29 -1.39
C HIS A 89 -10.54 1.18 -2.46
N PHE A 90 -9.45 1.92 -2.33
CA PHE A 90 -8.38 1.94 -3.33
C PHE A 90 -7.66 0.59 -3.48
N ALA A 91 -7.72 -0.28 -2.49
CA ALA A 91 -7.20 -1.64 -2.57
C ALA A 91 -7.94 -2.51 -3.60
N ASP A 92 -9.19 -2.16 -3.93
CA ASP A 92 -9.96 -2.89 -4.95
C ASP A 92 -9.51 -2.58 -6.39
N THR A 93 -8.75 -1.51 -6.57
CA THR A 93 -8.37 -0.99 -7.90
C THR A 93 -6.89 -0.97 -8.16
N LYS A 94 -6.07 -0.81 -7.12
CA LYS A 94 -4.61 -0.67 -7.22
C LYS A 94 -3.91 -2.03 -7.19
N PRO A 95 -2.71 -2.15 -7.80
CA PRO A 95 -1.83 -3.30 -7.58
C PRO A 95 -1.52 -3.52 -6.09
N ASP A 96 -1.32 -4.77 -5.69
CA ASP A 96 -1.11 -5.17 -4.30
C ASP A 96 0.00 -4.38 -3.60
N VAL A 97 1.15 -4.28 -4.23
CA VAL A 97 2.28 -3.52 -3.69
C VAL A 97 1.97 -2.03 -3.49
N CYS A 98 0.99 -1.48 -4.22
CA CYS A 98 0.63 -0.06 -4.14
C CYS A 98 -0.33 0.25 -3.00
N TRP A 99 -1.18 -0.72 -2.60
CA TRP A 99 -2.15 -0.48 -1.55
C TRP A 99 -1.71 -1.02 -0.18
N GLN A 100 -0.78 -1.96 -0.16
CA GLN A 100 -0.31 -2.55 1.09
C GLN A 100 0.49 -1.57 1.96
N LEU A 101 1.15 -0.58 1.38
CA LEU A 101 1.95 0.40 2.15
C LEU A 101 1.10 1.12 3.20
N PRO A 102 1.58 1.25 4.43
CA PRO A 102 2.91 0.92 4.94
C PRO A 102 3.10 -0.53 5.40
N LEU A 103 2.15 -1.41 5.14
CA LEU A 103 2.20 -2.82 5.53
C LEU A 103 2.98 -3.65 4.50
N ARG A 104 3.66 -4.68 4.98
CA ARG A 104 4.34 -5.67 4.15
C ARG A 104 3.91 -7.06 4.54
N ARG A 105 3.58 -7.88 3.54
CA ARG A 105 3.40 -9.33 3.69
C ARG A 105 4.65 -10.05 3.19
N SER A 106 5.20 -10.91 4.03
CA SER A 106 6.29 -11.82 3.68
C SER A 106 5.95 -13.24 4.11
N PHE A 107 6.67 -14.21 3.56
CA PHE A 107 6.51 -15.62 3.88
C PHE A 107 7.80 -16.14 4.46
N GLU A 108 7.71 -16.81 5.61
CA GLU A 108 8.84 -17.41 6.31
C GLU A 108 8.61 -18.90 6.44
N THR A 109 9.65 -19.68 6.27
CA THR A 109 9.64 -21.10 6.65
C THR A 109 10.12 -21.20 8.09
N ARG A 110 9.35 -21.86 8.94
CA ARG A 110 9.69 -22.14 10.32
C ARG A 110 9.69 -23.62 10.57
N GLU A 111 10.58 -24.07 11.45
CA GLU A 111 10.70 -25.44 11.86
C GLU A 111 10.10 -25.65 13.26
N TYR A 112 9.36 -26.72 13.44
CA TYR A 112 8.91 -27.19 14.75
C TYR A 112 9.11 -28.70 14.85
N GLY A 113 10.13 -29.12 15.58
CA GLY A 113 10.60 -30.52 15.59
C GLY A 113 11.10 -30.93 14.20
N GLU A 114 10.52 -31.98 13.64
CA GLU A 114 10.86 -32.48 12.28
C GLU A 114 9.95 -31.94 11.17
N ARG A 115 9.11 -30.96 11.49
CA ARG A 115 8.13 -30.39 10.54
C ARG A 115 8.48 -28.95 10.17
N GLU A 116 8.50 -28.69 8.86
CA GLU A 116 8.51 -27.35 8.31
C GLU A 116 7.09 -26.85 8.07
N TYR A 117 6.85 -25.57 8.34
CA TYR A 117 5.60 -24.91 8.00
C TYR A 117 5.84 -23.49 7.53
N SER A 118 5.04 -23.04 6.58
CA SER A 118 5.08 -21.67 6.07
C SER A 118 4.23 -20.76 6.96
N VAL A 119 4.80 -19.64 7.33
CA VAL A 119 4.14 -18.57 8.11
C VAL A 119 4.05 -17.31 7.28
N THR A 120 2.86 -16.76 7.19
CA THR A 120 2.67 -15.42 6.64
C THR A 120 2.94 -14.40 7.74
N VAL A 121 3.89 -13.51 7.51
CA VAL A 121 4.23 -12.42 8.42
C VAL A 121 3.73 -11.11 7.82
N ILE A 122 3.00 -10.33 8.63
CA ILE A 122 2.56 -8.98 8.26
C ILE A 122 3.25 -8.00 9.22
N GLY A 123 4.03 -7.12 8.66
CA GLY A 123 4.83 -6.15 9.41
C GLY A 123 4.86 -4.80 8.71
N GLU A 124 5.78 -3.96 9.13
CA GLU A 124 6.07 -2.68 8.51
C GLU A 124 6.90 -2.88 7.22
N TYR A 125 6.72 -2.00 6.25
CA TYR A 125 7.54 -1.97 5.05
C TYR A 125 8.86 -1.25 5.36
N GLU A 126 9.94 -2.00 5.50
CA GLU A 126 11.26 -1.49 5.83
C GLU A 126 12.00 -0.92 4.60
N ARG A 127 12.91 0.03 4.81
CA ARG A 127 13.71 0.65 3.74
C ARG A 127 14.48 -0.36 2.92
N LEU A 128 15.13 -1.33 3.56
CA LEU A 128 15.87 -2.40 2.89
C LEU A 128 15.02 -3.24 1.93
N ALA A 129 13.71 -3.29 2.12
CA ALA A 129 12.81 -4.01 1.24
C ALA A 129 12.67 -3.38 -0.15
N TRP A 130 13.13 -2.15 -0.34
CA TRP A 130 13.16 -1.46 -1.63
C TRP A 130 14.45 -1.72 -2.42
N GLY A 131 15.38 -2.46 -1.85
CA GLY A 131 16.68 -2.72 -2.45
C GLY A 131 17.62 -1.51 -2.37
N ASP A 132 18.61 -1.48 -3.27
CA ASP A 132 19.58 -0.40 -3.37
C ASP A 132 18.88 0.95 -3.57
N GLY A 133 19.23 1.94 -2.78
CA GLY A 133 18.59 3.26 -2.80
C GLY A 133 17.38 3.40 -1.90
N GLY A 134 16.91 2.35 -1.20
CA GLY A 134 15.83 2.46 -0.23
C GLY A 134 16.13 3.44 0.91
N ASP A 135 17.40 3.57 1.29
CA ASP A 135 17.84 4.51 2.32
C ASP A 135 17.85 5.97 1.84
N ASP A 136 17.85 6.20 0.53
CA ASP A 136 17.84 7.54 -0.06
C ASP A 136 16.43 8.16 -0.10
N PHE A 137 15.39 7.36 0.14
CA PHE A 137 14.02 7.87 0.18
C PHE A 137 13.73 8.64 1.47
N ASP A 138 13.02 9.75 1.35
CA ASP A 138 12.33 10.39 2.47
C ASP A 138 11.06 9.60 2.79
N TRP A 139 11.18 8.68 3.74
CA TRP A 139 10.10 7.77 4.13
C TRP A 139 9.02 8.46 4.95
N TYR A 140 8.28 9.35 4.31
CA TYR A 140 7.21 10.07 4.99
C TYR A 140 6.11 9.14 5.55
N CYS A 141 5.92 7.95 4.98
CA CYS A 141 4.90 7.01 5.44
C CYS A 141 5.29 6.20 6.69
N THR A 142 6.57 6.11 7.03
CA THR A 142 7.05 5.34 8.20
C THR A 142 7.99 6.12 9.12
N SER A 143 8.68 7.15 8.65
CA SER A 143 9.71 7.85 9.43
C SER A 143 9.61 9.37 9.43
N ASN A 144 8.88 9.97 8.51
CA ASN A 144 8.71 11.43 8.47
C ASN A 144 7.60 11.87 9.44
N SER A 145 7.87 12.92 10.23
CA SER A 145 6.91 13.45 11.21
C SER A 145 5.57 13.89 10.60
N ASP A 146 5.54 14.28 9.33
CA ASP A 146 4.31 14.70 8.65
C ASP A 146 3.34 13.55 8.39
N ALA A 147 3.83 12.30 8.37
CA ALA A 147 3.01 11.10 8.27
C ALA A 147 2.52 10.58 9.63
N HIS A 148 3.13 11.01 10.75
CA HIS A 148 2.84 10.52 12.10
C HIS A 148 1.84 11.41 12.86
N VAL A 149 0.86 11.95 12.14
CA VAL A 149 -0.20 12.84 12.69
C VAL A 149 -1.54 12.13 12.88
N GLY A 150 -1.65 10.87 12.48
CA GLY A 150 -2.85 10.06 12.66
C GLY A 150 -3.18 9.84 14.14
N THR A 151 -4.46 9.86 14.47
CA THR A 151 -4.96 9.66 15.83
C THR A 151 -5.35 8.21 16.12
N GLU A 152 -5.54 7.42 15.09
CA GLU A 152 -5.91 6.01 15.19
C GLU A 152 -4.69 5.11 14.99
N PRO A 153 -4.56 4.02 15.78
CA PRO A 153 -3.51 3.04 15.55
C PRO A 153 -3.73 2.31 14.21
N VAL A 154 -2.63 1.85 13.58
CA VAL A 154 -2.62 1.21 12.26
C VAL A 154 -3.60 0.03 12.15
N TYR A 155 -3.75 -0.78 13.20
CA TYR A 155 -4.69 -1.90 13.16
C TYR A 155 -6.16 -1.46 13.05
N VAL A 156 -6.49 -0.20 13.39
CA VAL A 156 -7.82 0.38 13.21
C VAL A 156 -7.92 1.05 11.85
N SER A 157 -6.98 1.95 11.53
CA SER A 157 -7.02 2.75 10.30
C SER A 157 -6.84 1.92 9.03
N ASN A 158 -6.04 0.83 9.09
CA ASN A 158 -5.80 -0.09 7.98
C ASN A 158 -6.58 -1.41 8.10
N LYS A 159 -7.76 -1.35 8.71
CA LYS A 159 -8.61 -2.53 8.89
C LYS A 159 -8.89 -3.26 7.57
N TYR A 160 -9.25 -2.51 6.53
CA TYR A 160 -9.62 -3.08 5.24
C TYR A 160 -8.46 -3.84 4.61
N GLU A 161 -7.27 -3.23 4.58
CA GLU A 161 -6.05 -3.84 4.05
C GLU A 161 -5.64 -5.07 4.87
N LEU A 162 -5.74 -4.99 6.20
CA LEU A 162 -5.43 -6.11 7.08
C LEU A 162 -6.40 -7.28 6.88
N GLU A 163 -7.69 -7.01 6.71
CA GLU A 163 -8.68 -8.04 6.37
C GLU A 163 -8.38 -8.71 5.02
N LEU A 164 -7.90 -7.96 4.03
CA LEU A 164 -7.47 -8.51 2.74
C LEU A 164 -6.21 -9.39 2.88
N LEU A 165 -5.26 -8.98 3.73
CA LEU A 165 -3.99 -9.68 3.89
C LEU A 165 -4.09 -10.97 4.70
N MET A 166 -4.94 -11.01 5.73
CA MET A 166 -4.99 -12.12 6.70
C MET A 166 -6.37 -12.77 6.84
N GLY A 167 -7.40 -12.19 6.25
CA GLY A 167 -8.78 -12.61 6.44
C GLY A 167 -9.43 -12.03 7.68
N LYS A 168 -10.76 -11.99 7.69
CA LYS A 168 -11.57 -11.34 8.74
C LYS A 168 -11.40 -11.97 10.12
N GLU A 169 -11.27 -13.29 10.20
CA GLU A 169 -11.14 -14.00 11.48
C GLU A 169 -9.79 -13.69 12.14
N ALA A 170 -8.69 -13.77 11.39
CA ALA A 170 -7.37 -13.46 11.91
C ALA A 170 -7.25 -11.96 12.25
N TYR A 171 -7.85 -11.07 11.45
CA TYR A 171 -7.93 -9.66 11.81
C TYR A 171 -8.70 -9.41 13.11
N ALA A 172 -9.82 -10.07 13.33
CA ALA A 172 -10.60 -9.91 14.56
C ALA A 172 -9.77 -10.29 15.81
N GLU A 173 -8.98 -11.36 15.71
CA GLU A 173 -8.09 -11.76 16.81
C GLU A 173 -6.92 -10.77 16.97
N LEU A 174 -6.32 -10.30 15.89
CA LEU A 174 -5.30 -9.24 15.93
C LEU A 174 -5.84 -7.99 16.64
N ALA A 175 -7.01 -7.51 16.24
CA ALA A 175 -7.64 -6.33 16.81
C ALA A 175 -7.89 -6.51 18.32
N ARG A 176 -8.42 -7.65 18.73
CA ARG A 176 -8.62 -7.99 20.14
C ARG A 176 -7.32 -7.96 20.96
N LEU A 177 -6.25 -8.54 20.42
CA LEU A 177 -4.93 -8.53 21.07
C LEU A 177 -4.35 -7.12 21.16
N CYS A 178 -4.50 -6.32 20.12
CA CYS A 178 -4.09 -4.91 20.09
C CYS A 178 -4.88 -4.08 21.12
N ASP A 179 -6.19 -4.28 21.23
CA ASP A 179 -7.02 -3.58 22.21
C ASP A 179 -6.60 -3.90 23.65
N VAL A 180 -6.34 -5.16 23.95
CA VAL A 180 -5.80 -5.58 25.25
C VAL A 180 -4.47 -4.88 25.54
N ARG A 181 -3.56 -4.85 24.56
CA ARG A 181 -2.28 -4.16 24.69
C ARG A 181 -2.47 -2.66 24.93
N MET A 182 -3.33 -2.01 24.17
CA MET A 182 -3.61 -0.58 24.30
C MET A 182 -4.24 -0.25 25.66
N GLN A 183 -5.08 -1.14 26.20
CA GLN A 183 -5.62 -0.99 27.54
C GLN A 183 -4.52 -1.09 28.61
N HIS A 184 -3.63 -2.08 28.50
CA HIS A 184 -2.47 -2.21 29.41
C HIS A 184 -1.57 -0.97 29.39
N ILE A 185 -1.39 -0.37 28.20
CA ILE A 185 -0.62 0.87 28.07
C ILE A 185 -1.29 2.01 28.84
N ARG A 186 -2.60 2.20 28.67
CA ARG A 186 -3.38 3.24 29.39
C ARG A 186 -3.34 3.02 30.90
N ASP A 187 -3.56 1.80 31.35
CA ASP A 187 -3.56 1.45 32.78
C ASP A 187 -2.18 1.66 33.42
N SER A 188 -1.10 1.33 32.71
CA SER A 188 0.27 1.54 33.18
C SER A 188 0.61 3.03 33.25
N ALA A 189 0.20 3.81 32.25
CA ALA A 189 0.38 5.26 32.26
C ALA A 189 -0.38 5.92 33.43
N ALA A 190 -1.62 5.49 33.67
CA ALA A 190 -2.43 5.99 34.79
C ALA A 190 -1.82 5.67 36.18
N ARG A 191 -1.02 4.61 36.27
CA ARG A 191 -0.31 4.19 37.49
C ARG A 191 1.11 4.73 37.59
N ASN A 192 1.57 5.55 36.65
CA ASN A 192 2.95 6.02 36.53
C ASN A 192 3.98 4.88 36.50
N LEU A 193 3.60 3.72 35.94
CA LEU A 193 4.51 2.61 35.76
C LEU A 193 5.39 2.85 34.53
N PRO A 194 6.65 2.41 34.54
CA PRO A 194 7.53 2.56 33.37
C PRO A 194 6.92 1.81 32.18
N LEU A 195 6.58 2.57 31.13
CA LEU A 195 6.11 2.01 29.88
C LEU A 195 7.35 1.64 29.04
N PHE A 196 7.57 0.35 28.80
CA PHE A 196 8.57 -0.13 27.84
C PHE A 196 8.06 0.01 26.39
N ILE A 197 7.37 1.13 26.10
CA ILE A 197 6.95 1.47 24.76
C ILE A 197 7.84 2.59 24.28
N ILE A 198 8.74 2.23 23.40
CA ILE A 198 9.54 3.19 22.66
C ILE A 198 8.61 3.77 21.59
N GLN A 199 8.18 5.02 21.75
CA GLN A 199 7.49 5.73 20.69
C GLN A 199 8.48 5.98 19.55
N HIS A 200 8.00 5.81 18.32
CA HIS A 200 8.82 6.10 17.14
C HIS A 200 9.29 7.56 17.16
N PRO A 201 10.56 7.86 16.82
CA PRO A 201 11.08 9.23 16.86
C PRO A 201 10.28 10.24 16.03
N ALA A 202 9.71 9.83 14.89
CA ALA A 202 8.87 10.67 14.04
C ALA A 202 7.54 11.03 14.75
N THR A 203 6.95 10.11 15.52
CA THR A 203 5.76 10.39 16.35
C THR A 203 6.05 11.45 17.40
N LEU A 204 7.20 11.33 18.09
CA LEU A 204 7.65 12.32 19.06
C LEU A 204 7.92 13.69 18.42
N ALA A 205 8.46 13.70 17.20
CA ALA A 205 8.68 14.94 16.45
C ALA A 205 7.37 15.59 15.99
N ALA A 206 6.38 14.79 15.56
CA ALA A 206 5.06 15.29 15.18
C ALA A 206 4.30 15.93 16.35
N GLN A 207 4.43 15.39 17.56
CA GLN A 207 3.79 15.93 18.78
C GLN A 207 4.37 17.28 19.24
N LYS A 208 5.54 17.69 18.73
CA LYS A 208 6.21 18.95 19.07
C LYS A 208 5.86 20.09 18.10
N LYS A 209 5.19 19.80 17.00
CA LYS A 209 4.68 20.78 16.03
C LYS A 209 3.31 21.31 16.45
#